data_64f383f3cd3094badcb1163acaaf2970
#
_entry.id   64f383f3cd3094badcb1163acaaf2970
#
_cell.length_a   1.000
_cell.length_b   1.000
_cell.length_c   1.000
_cell.angle_alpha   90.00
_cell.angle_beta   90.00
_cell.angle_gamma   90.00
#
_symmetry.space_group_name_H-M   'P 1'
#
loop_
_entity.id
_entity.type
_entity.pdbx_description
1 polymer ?
#
loop_
_entity_poly.entity_id
_entity_poly.type
_entity_poly.pdbx_seq_one_letter_code
_entity_poly.pdbx_strand_id
1 'polypeptide(L)'
;IFLRGQGIKVQSLVTKYSNDNNIRVPSLKQFNEETDDNSGFEGAIVLDPVARASTGLYLEDPIAVLDYASLYPTSIKEKNLSHDTYFGEYNDVKDKLNSLGWKEQKDYNRIKYKDYVYETKPGTSVVEKNEVLNDDGSHKIIDCVFISDTGITKKKGIINIVVSALLEQRSATKKLLKKEKNEDKKKVLDGYQLAYKLTANSVYGQLGAKTSSISFKKVAACTTAIGRERIYDAERLVMDWARENKKLSPEVVYGDTDSIFVKFNRRDKGKLYKDKEALAYCIQCGKDAGEYITEHLHKEGKAPQDLEYEKTFWPFILISKKRYTGDKYEFTADEIPKRTSMGLVTKRRDNAPIVKYVFGN
;
A
#
# COMPACT_ATOMS: atom_id res chain seq x y z
N ILE A 1 -2.36 22.52 16.47
CA ILE A 1 -1.97 21.48 15.49
C ILE A 1 -1.65 20.13 16.19
N PHE A 2 -0.91 20.13 17.32
CA PHE A 2 -0.50 18.89 18.01
C PHE A 2 -1.69 18.03 18.47
N LEU A 3 -2.77 18.64 18.91
CA LEU A 3 -4.00 17.96 19.37
C LEU A 3 -5.00 17.68 18.25
N ARG A 4 -4.74 18.14 17.02
CA ARG A 4 -5.61 17.96 15.86
C ARG A 4 -5.33 16.67 15.13
N GLY A 5 -6.34 16.14 14.41
CA GLY A 5 -6.20 14.94 13.59
C GLY A 5 -5.20 15.07 12.45
N GLN A 6 -4.85 13.94 11.81
CA GLN A 6 -3.85 13.89 10.73
C GLN A 6 -4.22 14.78 9.54
N GLY A 7 -5.51 14.99 9.26
CA GLY A 7 -5.97 15.85 8.15
C GLY A 7 -5.41 17.25 8.22
N ILE A 8 -5.49 17.92 9.37
CA ILE A 8 -4.95 19.28 9.54
C ILE A 8 -3.43 19.31 9.44
N LYS A 9 -2.72 18.28 9.92
CA LYS A 9 -1.27 18.17 9.78
C LYS A 9 -0.85 18.07 8.31
N VAL A 10 -1.51 17.22 7.54
CA VAL A 10 -1.29 17.06 6.10
C VAL A 10 -1.60 18.37 5.37
N GLN A 11 -2.75 18.98 5.65
CA GLN A 11 -3.12 20.28 5.06
C GLN A 11 -2.07 21.35 5.32
N SER A 12 -1.62 21.51 6.57
CA SER A 12 -0.59 22.51 6.93
C SER A 12 0.72 22.27 6.19
N LEU A 13 1.13 21.00 6.01
CA LEU A 13 2.33 20.65 5.24
C LEU A 13 2.15 20.99 3.75
N VAL A 14 1.02 20.59 3.15
CA VAL A 14 0.73 20.92 1.74
C VAL A 14 0.73 22.42 1.54
N THR A 15 0.08 23.20 2.41
CA THR A 15 0.07 24.67 2.35
C THR A 15 1.49 25.26 2.43
N LYS A 16 2.30 24.78 3.40
CA LYS A 16 3.68 25.23 3.55
C LYS A 16 4.49 24.97 2.28
N TYR A 17 4.56 23.73 1.82
CA TYR A 17 5.34 23.37 0.64
C TYR A 17 4.82 24.03 -0.65
N SER A 18 3.51 24.29 -0.73
CA SER A 18 2.93 25.04 -1.86
C SER A 18 3.42 26.48 -1.88
N ASN A 19 3.43 27.14 -0.73
CA ASN A 19 3.96 28.50 -0.60
C ASN A 19 5.45 28.54 -0.93
N ASP A 20 6.24 27.61 -0.39
CA ASP A 20 7.69 27.52 -0.61
C ASP A 20 8.06 27.30 -2.08
N ASN A 21 7.15 26.68 -2.86
CA ASN A 21 7.36 26.36 -4.29
C ASN A 21 6.51 27.21 -5.24
N ASN A 22 5.80 28.24 -4.77
CA ASN A 22 4.90 29.08 -5.55
C ASN A 22 3.82 28.28 -6.33
N ILE A 23 3.34 27.19 -5.75
CA ILE A 23 2.30 26.33 -6.34
C ILE A 23 0.95 26.68 -5.72
N ARG A 24 -0.05 26.95 -6.58
CA ARG A 24 -1.44 27.15 -6.11
C ARG A 24 -2.08 25.80 -5.86
N VAL A 25 -2.69 25.66 -4.69
CA VAL A 25 -3.53 24.50 -4.33
C VAL A 25 -4.98 24.89 -4.60
N PRO A 26 -5.79 24.02 -5.24
CA PRO A 26 -7.21 24.28 -5.41
C PRO A 26 -7.87 24.51 -4.06
N SER A 27 -8.68 25.54 -3.92
CA SER A 27 -9.57 25.70 -2.77
C SER A 27 -10.72 24.71 -2.88
N LEU A 28 -11.22 24.24 -1.73
CA LEU A 28 -12.47 23.49 -1.69
C LEU A 28 -13.58 24.30 -2.38
N LYS A 29 -14.24 23.68 -3.37
CA LYS A 29 -15.57 24.13 -3.75
C LYS A 29 -16.46 23.94 -2.52
N GLN A 30 -17.21 24.98 -2.13
CA GLN A 30 -18.25 24.80 -1.12
C GLN A 30 -19.13 23.62 -1.52
N PHE A 31 -19.38 22.72 -0.58
CA PHE A 31 -20.32 21.64 -0.75
C PHE A 31 -21.71 22.25 -1.02
N ASN A 32 -22.13 22.23 -2.26
CA ASN A 32 -23.54 22.40 -2.59
C ASN A 32 -24.15 21.01 -2.58
N GLU A 33 -25.21 20.81 -1.81
CA GLU A 33 -25.94 19.53 -1.70
C GLU A 33 -26.37 18.98 -3.07
N GLU A 34 -26.53 19.84 -4.09
CA GLU A 34 -26.85 19.49 -5.46
C GLU A 34 -25.72 18.83 -6.27
N THR A 35 -24.49 18.82 -5.78
CA THR A 35 -23.34 18.18 -6.43
C THR A 35 -22.80 17.01 -5.60
N ASP A 36 -23.69 16.23 -4.99
CA ASP A 36 -23.27 15.02 -4.28
C ASP A 36 -22.68 14.02 -5.29
N ASP A 37 -21.39 14.14 -5.50
CA ASP A 37 -20.61 13.24 -6.35
C ASP A 37 -20.57 11.86 -5.69
N ASN A 38 -21.57 11.03 -6.01
CA ASN A 38 -21.68 9.65 -5.56
C ASN A 38 -20.65 8.75 -6.23
N SER A 39 -19.76 9.30 -7.06
CA SER A 39 -18.73 8.52 -7.73
C SER A 39 -17.78 7.88 -6.73
N GLY A 40 -17.43 6.62 -6.95
CA GLY A 40 -16.47 5.82 -6.23
C GLY A 40 -15.23 5.53 -7.07
N PHE A 41 -14.35 4.73 -6.55
CA PHE A 41 -13.26 4.10 -7.29
C PHE A 41 -12.88 2.77 -6.64
N GLU A 42 -12.21 1.93 -7.39
CA GLU A 42 -11.73 0.66 -6.88
C GLU A 42 -10.68 0.88 -5.78
N GLY A 43 -10.90 0.27 -4.60
CA GLY A 43 -9.99 0.38 -3.47
C GLY A 43 -8.76 -0.52 -3.60
N ALA A 44 -8.09 -0.74 -2.45
CA ALA A 44 -7.02 -1.70 -2.34
C ALA A 44 -7.49 -3.12 -2.68
N ILE A 45 -6.57 -3.91 -3.24
CA ILE A 45 -6.83 -5.33 -3.41
C ILE A 45 -6.57 -6.09 -2.10
N VAL A 46 -7.39 -7.09 -1.86
CA VAL A 46 -7.15 -8.15 -0.88
C VAL A 46 -7.31 -9.44 -1.63
N LEU A 47 -6.18 -10.13 -1.87
CA LEU A 47 -6.19 -11.43 -2.54
C LEU A 47 -7.02 -12.42 -1.72
N ASP A 48 -7.75 -13.28 -2.41
CA ASP A 48 -8.50 -14.31 -1.73
C ASP A 48 -7.56 -15.33 -1.07
N PRO A 49 -7.88 -15.79 0.14
CA PRO A 49 -7.17 -16.92 0.72
C PRO A 49 -7.21 -18.10 -0.23
N VAL A 50 -6.05 -18.68 -0.54
CA VAL A 50 -6.01 -19.85 -1.43
C VAL A 50 -6.71 -21.02 -0.75
N ALA A 51 -7.79 -21.48 -1.35
CA ALA A 51 -8.69 -22.51 -0.82
C ALA A 51 -8.08 -23.95 -0.76
N ARG A 52 -6.77 -24.09 -0.93
CA ARG A 52 -6.11 -25.42 -0.90
C ARG A 52 -6.01 -26.02 0.49
N ALA A 53 -5.94 -25.21 1.54
CA ALA A 53 -6.19 -25.71 2.88
C ALA A 53 -7.66 -25.44 3.18
N SER A 54 -8.50 -26.44 3.14
CA SER A 54 -9.93 -26.36 3.46
C SER A 54 -10.24 -25.74 4.83
N THR A 55 -9.22 -25.40 5.59
CA THR A 55 -9.30 -24.88 6.96
C THR A 55 -8.56 -23.56 7.20
N GLY A 56 -7.71 -23.07 6.27
CA GLY A 56 -6.83 -21.92 6.52
C GLY A 56 -5.79 -22.12 7.61
N LEU A 57 -5.49 -23.39 7.97
CA LEU A 57 -4.56 -23.77 9.03
C LEU A 57 -3.18 -24.14 8.44
N TYR A 58 -2.15 -23.37 8.81
CA TYR A 58 -0.76 -23.62 8.43
C TYR A 58 0.05 -23.96 9.68
N LEU A 59 -0.06 -25.23 10.11
CA LEU A 59 0.56 -25.70 11.35
C LEU A 59 1.99 -26.19 11.13
N GLU A 60 2.26 -26.78 9.97
CA GLU A 60 3.55 -27.36 9.64
C GLU A 60 4.45 -26.43 8.80
N ASP A 61 3.82 -25.57 7.99
CA ASP A 61 4.53 -24.70 7.05
C ASP A 61 4.59 -23.27 7.58
N PRO A 62 5.78 -22.71 7.82
CA PRO A 62 5.93 -21.30 8.15
C PRO A 62 5.51 -20.41 6.96
N ILE A 63 4.87 -19.28 7.26
CA ILE A 63 4.38 -18.31 6.28
C ILE A 63 5.17 -17.01 6.41
N ALA A 64 5.97 -16.67 5.41
CA ALA A 64 6.66 -15.39 5.33
C ALA A 64 5.73 -14.28 4.84
N VAL A 65 5.86 -13.10 5.41
CA VAL A 65 5.15 -11.89 5.00
C VAL A 65 6.16 -10.93 4.39
N LEU A 66 5.92 -10.57 3.14
CA LEU A 66 6.66 -9.54 2.41
C LEU A 66 5.75 -8.32 2.28
N ASP A 67 6.24 -7.14 2.66
CA ASP A 67 5.46 -5.90 2.78
C ASP A 67 6.13 -4.76 2.02
N TYR A 68 5.33 -3.98 1.29
CA TYR A 68 5.85 -2.80 0.60
C TYR A 68 6.17 -1.66 1.58
N ALA A 69 7.37 -1.13 1.47
CA ALA A 69 7.81 0.01 2.28
C ALA A 69 7.02 1.29 1.96
N SER A 70 5.88 1.49 2.61
CA SER A 70 5.00 2.66 2.41
C SER A 70 4.38 2.71 1.00
N LEU A 71 3.69 1.67 0.55
CA LEU A 71 3.15 1.48 -0.80
C LEU A 71 2.49 2.73 -1.41
N TYR A 72 1.52 3.36 -0.75
CA TYR A 72 0.80 4.50 -1.32
C TYR A 72 1.67 5.77 -1.44
N PRO A 73 2.45 6.16 -0.42
CA PRO A 73 3.45 7.21 -0.57
C PRO A 73 4.43 6.98 -1.72
N THR A 74 4.94 5.76 -1.86
CA THR A 74 5.89 5.44 -2.94
C THR A 74 5.22 5.38 -4.30
N SER A 75 3.95 4.95 -4.40
CA SER A 75 3.15 5.01 -5.63
C SER A 75 2.92 6.44 -6.11
N ILE A 76 2.65 7.37 -5.18
CA ILE A 76 2.55 8.80 -5.48
C ILE A 76 3.87 9.34 -6.06
N LYS A 77 5.00 8.93 -5.48
CA LYS A 77 6.33 9.32 -5.98
C LYS A 77 6.62 8.71 -7.35
N GLU A 78 6.39 7.43 -7.53
CA GLU A 78 6.69 6.68 -8.75
C GLU A 78 6.05 7.31 -10.00
N LYS A 79 4.79 7.70 -9.89
CA LYS A 79 4.02 8.24 -11.02
C LYS A 79 3.78 9.75 -10.94
N ASN A 80 4.44 10.42 -9.99
CA ASN A 80 4.32 11.86 -9.78
C ASN A 80 2.87 12.35 -9.64
N LEU A 81 2.07 11.63 -8.84
CA LEU A 81 0.64 11.90 -8.69
C LEU A 81 0.40 13.15 -7.84
N SER A 82 -0.24 14.16 -8.41
CA SER A 82 -0.57 15.41 -7.73
C SER A 82 -1.64 16.20 -8.49
N HIS A 83 -2.27 17.17 -7.82
CA HIS A 83 -3.21 18.10 -8.42
C HIS A 83 -2.61 18.88 -9.60
N ASP A 84 -1.39 19.35 -9.41
CA ASP A 84 -0.68 20.22 -10.36
C ASP A 84 0.09 19.45 -11.44
N THR A 85 0.13 18.14 -11.38
CA THR A 85 0.66 17.25 -12.42
C THR A 85 -0.41 16.50 -13.19
N TYR A 86 -1.65 16.53 -12.72
CA TYR A 86 -2.78 15.97 -13.47
C TYR A 86 -3.01 16.76 -14.74
N PHE A 87 -2.91 16.11 -15.91
CA PHE A 87 -3.03 16.76 -17.22
C PHE A 87 -4.45 16.63 -17.80
N GLY A 88 -5.16 15.56 -17.47
CA GLY A 88 -6.51 15.28 -17.94
C GLY A 88 -6.79 13.80 -18.09
N GLU A 89 -7.96 13.44 -18.60
CA GLU A 89 -8.24 12.09 -19.06
C GLU A 89 -7.66 11.90 -20.47
N TYR A 90 -7.11 10.71 -20.74
CA TYR A 90 -6.32 10.47 -21.95
C TYR A 90 -7.08 10.81 -23.24
N ASN A 91 -8.36 10.42 -23.33
CA ASN A 91 -9.18 10.68 -24.50
C ASN A 91 -9.36 12.18 -24.80
N ASP A 92 -9.37 13.01 -23.75
CA ASP A 92 -9.56 14.47 -23.87
C ASP A 92 -8.25 15.19 -24.23
N VAL A 93 -7.10 14.59 -23.87
CA VAL A 93 -5.80 15.27 -23.99
C VAL A 93 -4.85 14.63 -25.01
N LYS A 94 -5.20 13.51 -25.63
CA LYS A 94 -4.34 12.75 -26.54
C LYS A 94 -3.81 13.58 -27.70
N ASP A 95 -4.65 14.41 -28.32
CA ASP A 95 -4.25 15.25 -29.46
C ASP A 95 -3.27 16.34 -29.02
N LYS A 96 -3.45 16.89 -27.82
CA LYS A 96 -2.50 17.84 -27.23
C LYS A 96 -1.18 17.17 -26.88
N LEU A 97 -1.17 15.97 -26.34
CA LEU A 97 0.05 15.20 -26.06
C LEU A 97 0.83 14.92 -27.35
N ASN A 98 0.12 14.53 -28.43
CA ASN A 98 0.71 14.29 -29.74
C ASN A 98 1.30 15.58 -30.33
N SER A 99 0.59 16.70 -30.24
CA SER A 99 1.08 18.02 -30.75
C SER A 99 2.31 18.50 -29.98
N LEU A 100 2.45 18.17 -28.71
CA LEU A 100 3.63 18.45 -27.89
C LEU A 100 4.80 17.49 -28.17
N GLY A 101 4.57 16.39 -28.88
CA GLY A 101 5.56 15.34 -29.09
C GLY A 101 5.92 14.55 -27.83
N TRP A 102 5.05 14.57 -26.82
CA TRP A 102 5.31 13.90 -25.53
C TRP A 102 5.13 12.38 -25.65
N LYS A 103 6.02 11.65 -24.96
CA LYS A 103 6.05 10.18 -24.96
C LYS A 103 5.59 9.62 -23.61
N GLU A 104 4.72 8.61 -23.68
CA GLU A 104 4.29 7.85 -22.52
C GLU A 104 5.49 7.21 -21.80
N GLN A 105 5.42 7.08 -20.48
CA GLN A 105 6.46 6.61 -19.57
C GLN A 105 7.70 7.51 -19.45
N LYS A 106 7.90 8.45 -20.38
CA LYS A 106 9.00 9.42 -20.34
C LYS A 106 8.51 10.80 -19.89
N ASP A 107 7.58 11.39 -20.61
CA ASP A 107 7.10 12.75 -20.39
C ASP A 107 5.79 12.80 -19.59
N TYR A 108 5.01 11.73 -19.68
CA TYR A 108 3.79 11.54 -18.89
C TYR A 108 3.56 10.07 -18.54
N ASN A 109 2.78 9.85 -17.48
CA ASN A 109 2.32 8.56 -17.02
C ASN A 109 0.82 8.42 -17.26
N ARG A 110 0.36 7.23 -17.70
CA ARG A 110 -1.05 6.88 -17.79
C ARG A 110 -1.39 5.85 -16.72
N ILE A 111 -2.47 6.09 -16.01
CA ILE A 111 -2.97 5.19 -14.98
C ILE A 111 -4.46 4.97 -15.20
N LYS A 112 -4.86 3.69 -15.30
CA LYS A 112 -6.23 3.27 -15.50
C LYS A 112 -6.84 2.71 -14.23
N TYR A 113 -8.11 3.03 -13.98
CA TYR A 113 -8.89 2.41 -12.90
C TYR A 113 -10.35 2.27 -13.31
N LYS A 114 -11.05 1.32 -12.68
CA LYS A 114 -12.49 1.13 -12.87
C LYS A 114 -13.29 2.22 -12.15
N ASP A 115 -14.29 2.74 -12.83
CA ASP A 115 -15.23 3.70 -12.25
C ASP A 115 -16.30 2.99 -11.41
N TYR A 116 -16.68 3.61 -10.29
CA TYR A 116 -17.67 3.09 -9.35
C TYR A 116 -18.63 4.20 -8.93
N VAL A 117 -19.85 3.82 -8.55
CA VAL A 117 -20.85 4.71 -7.99
C VAL A 117 -21.34 4.15 -6.66
N TYR A 118 -21.64 5.03 -5.71
CA TYR A 118 -22.28 4.69 -4.46
C TYR A 118 -23.79 4.97 -4.58
N GLU A 119 -24.62 3.96 -4.45
CA GLU A 119 -26.06 4.04 -4.56
C GLU A 119 -26.73 3.52 -3.30
N THR A 120 -27.77 4.23 -2.85
CA THR A 120 -28.57 3.74 -1.73
C THR A 120 -29.55 2.69 -2.24
N LYS A 121 -29.51 1.49 -1.66
CA LYS A 121 -30.41 0.40 -2.02
C LYS A 121 -31.87 0.83 -1.80
N PRO A 122 -32.75 0.69 -2.79
CA PRO A 122 -34.15 1.11 -2.67
C PRO A 122 -34.82 0.56 -1.42
N GLY A 123 -35.48 1.44 -0.66
CA GLY A 123 -36.21 1.07 0.56
C GLY A 123 -35.34 0.79 1.80
N THR A 124 -34.06 1.09 1.75
CA THR A 124 -33.11 0.89 2.86
C THR A 124 -32.18 2.09 3.05
N SER A 125 -31.46 2.14 4.18
CA SER A 125 -30.35 3.09 4.41
C SER A 125 -28.98 2.52 4.01
N VAL A 126 -28.96 1.37 3.34
CA VAL A 126 -27.71 0.67 2.96
C VAL A 126 -27.17 1.30 1.67
N VAL A 127 -25.94 1.77 1.72
CA VAL A 127 -25.21 2.29 0.55
C VAL A 127 -24.38 1.15 -0.04
N GLU A 128 -24.63 0.83 -1.31
CA GLU A 128 -23.88 -0.17 -2.08
C GLU A 128 -22.92 0.54 -3.03
N LYS A 129 -21.80 -0.11 -3.30
CA LYS A 129 -20.80 0.35 -4.24
C LYS A 129 -20.88 -0.50 -5.51
N ASN A 130 -21.36 0.11 -6.59
CA ASN A 130 -21.62 -0.56 -7.86
C ASN A 130 -20.58 -0.14 -8.91
N GLU A 131 -20.19 -1.07 -9.78
CA GLU A 131 -19.33 -0.78 -10.94
C GLU A 131 -20.15 -0.01 -11.99
N VAL A 132 -19.55 1.03 -12.57
CA VAL A 132 -20.15 1.74 -13.70
C VAL A 132 -19.85 0.97 -14.98
N LEU A 133 -20.90 0.65 -15.74
CA LEU A 133 -20.77 -0.05 -17.02
C LEU A 133 -21.02 0.92 -18.18
N ASN A 134 -20.38 0.65 -19.31
CA ASN A 134 -20.68 1.25 -20.60
C ASN A 134 -21.95 0.63 -21.21
N ASP A 135 -22.48 1.21 -22.29
CA ASP A 135 -23.67 0.74 -22.97
C ASP A 135 -23.52 -0.70 -23.54
N ASP A 136 -22.29 -1.14 -23.79
CA ASP A 136 -21.95 -2.50 -24.24
C ASP A 136 -21.78 -3.52 -23.10
N GLY A 137 -22.02 -3.11 -21.85
CA GLY A 137 -21.85 -3.93 -20.65
C GLY A 137 -20.42 -4.08 -20.16
N SER A 138 -19.42 -3.48 -20.81
CA SER A 138 -18.06 -3.44 -20.33
C SER A 138 -17.87 -2.47 -19.17
N HIS A 139 -16.85 -2.69 -18.33
CA HIS A 139 -16.54 -1.77 -17.23
C HIS A 139 -16.07 -0.42 -17.76
N LYS A 140 -16.62 0.67 -17.22
CA LYS A 140 -16.12 2.01 -17.51
C LYS A 140 -14.74 2.21 -16.89
N ILE A 141 -13.77 2.47 -17.74
CA ILE A 141 -12.37 2.69 -17.35
C ILE A 141 -12.05 4.19 -17.45
N ILE A 142 -11.60 4.75 -16.35
CA ILE A 142 -11.04 6.11 -16.33
C ILE A 142 -9.52 5.99 -16.56
N ASP A 143 -9.02 6.76 -17.52
CA ASP A 143 -7.61 6.74 -17.97
C ASP A 143 -6.98 8.11 -17.71
N CYS A 144 -6.29 8.25 -16.60
CA CYS A 144 -5.71 9.50 -16.12
C CYS A 144 -4.29 9.70 -16.62
N VAL A 145 -3.98 10.94 -17.03
CA VAL A 145 -2.64 11.38 -17.46
C VAL A 145 -2.03 12.28 -16.41
N PHE A 146 -0.81 11.96 -15.99
CA PHE A 146 0.00 12.79 -15.10
C PHE A 146 1.36 13.10 -15.72
N ILE A 147 1.83 14.34 -15.54
CA ILE A 147 3.14 14.77 -16.02
C ILE A 147 4.24 14.02 -15.26
N SER A 148 5.21 13.44 -15.97
CA SER A 148 6.36 12.79 -15.37
C SER A 148 7.37 13.84 -14.85
N ASP A 149 7.96 13.59 -13.68
CA ASP A 149 9.03 14.44 -13.13
C ASP A 149 10.41 14.18 -13.76
N THR A 150 10.54 13.07 -14.51
CA THR A 150 11.75 12.73 -15.30
C THR A 150 11.67 13.19 -16.76
N GLY A 151 10.49 13.65 -17.20
CA GLY A 151 10.25 14.11 -18.57
C GLY A 151 10.77 15.52 -18.88
N ILE A 152 10.34 16.07 -20.01
CA ILE A 152 10.78 17.38 -20.52
C ILE A 152 10.54 18.50 -19.51
N THR A 153 9.41 18.48 -18.81
CA THR A 153 9.05 19.54 -17.86
C THR A 153 9.82 19.51 -16.56
N LYS A 154 10.35 18.35 -16.17
CA LYS A 154 10.99 18.10 -14.87
C LYS A 154 10.16 18.60 -13.68
N LYS A 155 8.85 18.71 -13.85
CA LYS A 155 7.94 19.25 -12.84
C LYS A 155 7.62 18.18 -11.81
N LYS A 156 8.03 18.39 -10.57
CA LYS A 156 7.65 17.56 -9.44
C LYS A 156 6.36 18.09 -8.81
N GLY A 157 5.37 17.23 -8.66
CA GLY A 157 4.07 17.59 -8.11
C GLY A 157 4.12 17.89 -6.60
N ILE A 158 3.24 18.77 -6.13
CA ILE A 158 3.25 19.22 -4.73
C ILE A 158 3.04 18.06 -3.74
N ILE A 159 2.15 17.13 -4.04
CA ILE A 159 1.92 15.95 -3.19
C ILE A 159 3.16 15.05 -3.17
N ASN A 160 3.83 14.88 -4.30
CA ASN A 160 5.09 14.15 -4.38
C ASN A 160 6.19 14.84 -3.54
N ILE A 161 6.30 16.17 -3.59
CA ILE A 161 7.26 16.94 -2.77
C ILE A 161 7.01 16.68 -1.27
N VAL A 162 5.76 16.82 -0.83
CA VAL A 162 5.38 16.61 0.58
C VAL A 162 5.69 15.19 1.05
N VAL A 163 5.28 14.19 0.26
CA VAL A 163 5.51 12.78 0.59
C VAL A 163 7.00 12.46 0.61
N SER A 164 7.77 12.96 -0.37
CA SER A 164 9.22 12.77 -0.43
C SER A 164 9.91 13.33 0.80
N ALA A 165 9.57 14.56 1.21
CA ALA A 165 10.14 15.18 2.40
C ALA A 165 9.84 14.36 3.68
N LEU A 166 8.61 13.86 3.83
CA LEU A 166 8.24 13.01 4.97
C LEU A 166 9.01 11.69 5.01
N LEU A 167 9.17 11.01 3.87
CA LEU A 167 9.91 9.76 3.79
C LEU A 167 11.42 9.97 4.01
N GLU A 168 11.99 11.06 3.51
CA GLU A 168 13.39 11.43 3.73
C GLU A 168 13.65 11.73 5.21
N GLN A 169 12.79 12.53 5.86
CA GLN A 169 12.89 12.81 7.30
C GLN A 169 12.77 11.52 8.13
N ARG A 170 11.86 10.62 7.76
CA ARG A 170 11.73 9.31 8.40
C ARG A 170 13.02 8.49 8.26
N SER A 171 13.59 8.43 7.06
CA SER A 171 14.84 7.70 6.80
C SER A 171 16.00 8.26 7.61
N ALA A 172 16.16 9.59 7.63
CA ALA A 172 17.17 10.27 8.43
C ALA A 172 17.00 9.97 9.92
N THR A 173 15.77 10.05 10.43
CA THR A 173 15.45 9.76 11.84
C THR A 173 15.76 8.31 12.21
N LYS A 174 15.43 7.33 11.33
CA LYS A 174 15.78 5.92 11.52
C LYS A 174 17.30 5.70 11.59
N LYS A 175 18.09 6.43 10.77
CA LYS A 175 19.56 6.37 10.82
C LYS A 175 20.11 6.91 12.13
N LEU A 176 19.53 8.00 12.65
CA LEU A 176 19.89 8.54 13.96
C LEU A 176 19.51 7.57 15.08
N LEU A 177 18.30 7.01 15.04
CA LEU A 177 17.83 6.02 16.02
C LEU A 177 18.76 4.81 16.14
N LYS A 178 19.26 4.28 15.00
CA LYS A 178 20.22 3.16 15.00
C LYS A 178 21.56 3.49 15.67
N LYS A 179 21.97 4.77 15.67
CA LYS A 179 23.27 5.21 16.24
C LYS A 179 23.14 5.69 17.67
N GLU A 180 21.92 6.04 18.11
CA GLU A 180 21.70 6.59 19.46
C GLU A 180 21.90 5.50 20.54
N LYS A 181 22.52 5.86 21.64
CA LYS A 181 22.79 4.96 22.78
C LYS A 181 21.91 5.27 23.99
N ASN A 182 21.41 6.49 24.09
CA ASN A 182 20.55 6.92 25.18
C ASN A 182 19.11 6.44 24.95
N GLU A 183 18.57 5.64 25.89
CA GLU A 183 17.25 5.01 25.73
C GLU A 183 16.10 6.01 25.66
N ASP A 184 16.16 7.15 26.38
CA ASP A 184 15.10 8.16 26.32
C ASP A 184 15.13 8.92 24.99
N LYS A 185 16.33 9.23 24.47
CA LYS A 185 16.46 9.80 23.13
C LYS A 185 16.00 8.82 22.04
N LYS A 186 16.27 7.51 22.20
CA LYS A 186 15.72 6.49 21.28
C LYS A 186 14.20 6.52 21.25
N LYS A 187 13.53 6.57 22.39
CA LYS A 187 12.07 6.66 22.47
C LYS A 187 11.53 7.88 21.73
N VAL A 188 12.20 9.04 21.89
CA VAL A 188 11.84 10.28 21.20
C VAL A 188 12.01 10.15 19.69
N LEU A 189 13.16 9.63 19.23
CA LEU A 189 13.43 9.40 17.81
C LEU A 189 12.47 8.39 17.20
N ASP A 190 12.12 7.33 17.93
CA ASP A 190 11.11 6.37 17.50
C ASP A 190 9.73 7.03 17.35
N GLY A 191 9.34 7.89 18.29
CA GLY A 191 8.14 8.73 18.17
C GLY A 191 8.14 9.60 16.90
N TYR A 192 9.27 10.24 16.58
CA TYR A 192 9.38 11.05 15.36
C TYR A 192 9.25 10.22 14.08
N GLN A 193 9.98 9.10 13.95
CA GLN A 193 9.90 8.27 12.75
C GLN A 193 8.48 7.70 12.56
N LEU A 194 7.79 7.37 13.66
CA LEU A 194 6.39 6.93 13.61
C LEU A 194 5.46 8.07 13.17
N ALA A 195 5.65 9.29 13.67
CA ALA A 195 4.88 10.45 13.25
C ALA A 195 5.02 10.72 11.76
N TYR A 196 6.23 10.65 11.20
CA TYR A 196 6.47 10.79 9.76
C TYR A 196 5.78 9.68 8.96
N LYS A 197 5.86 8.41 9.43
CA LYS A 197 5.16 7.28 8.80
C LYS A 197 3.65 7.52 8.74
N LEU A 198 3.06 7.89 9.87
CA LEU A 198 1.60 8.10 9.98
C LEU A 198 1.15 9.27 9.10
N THR A 199 1.89 10.36 9.08
CA THR A 199 1.55 11.54 8.28
C THR A 199 1.66 11.23 6.77
N ALA A 200 2.73 10.57 6.33
CA ALA A 200 2.90 10.18 4.93
C ALA A 200 1.78 9.25 4.44
N ASN A 201 1.43 8.23 5.23
CA ASN A 201 0.34 7.31 4.88
C ASN A 201 -1.05 7.99 4.94
N SER A 202 -1.20 9.06 5.73
CA SER A 202 -2.46 9.82 5.81
C SER A 202 -2.71 10.72 4.60
N VAL A 203 -1.69 11.03 3.79
CA VAL A 203 -1.85 11.86 2.58
C VAL A 203 -2.86 11.24 1.62
N TYR A 204 -2.74 9.95 1.34
CA TYR A 204 -3.71 9.22 0.51
C TYR A 204 -5.15 9.34 1.03
N GLY A 205 -5.34 9.13 2.35
CA GLY A 205 -6.67 9.26 2.97
C GLY A 205 -7.27 10.66 2.81
N GLN A 206 -6.43 11.71 2.87
CA GLN A 206 -6.89 13.09 2.66
C GLN A 206 -7.22 13.38 1.19
N LEU A 207 -6.52 12.77 0.25
CA LEU A 207 -6.83 12.89 -1.19
C LEU A 207 -8.16 12.23 -1.55
N GLY A 208 -8.53 11.14 -0.87
CA GLY A 208 -9.78 10.40 -1.09
C GLY A 208 -10.97 10.90 -0.25
N ALA A 209 -10.74 11.68 0.78
CA ALA A 209 -11.80 12.14 1.68
C ALA A 209 -12.57 13.34 1.11
N LYS A 210 -13.88 13.23 0.94
CA LYS A 210 -14.74 14.32 0.42
C LYS A 210 -14.61 15.63 1.22
N THR A 211 -14.42 15.54 2.53
CA THR A 211 -14.31 16.70 3.45
C THR A 211 -12.92 17.31 3.53
N SER A 212 -11.93 16.75 2.85
CA SER A 212 -10.55 17.24 2.89
C SER A 212 -10.35 18.42 1.95
N SER A 213 -9.62 19.44 2.44
CA SER A 213 -9.24 20.62 1.63
C SER A 213 -8.34 20.28 0.43
N ILE A 214 -7.69 19.14 0.45
CA ILE A 214 -6.84 18.64 -0.64
C ILE A 214 -7.47 17.43 -1.34
N SER A 215 -8.78 17.26 -1.22
CA SER A 215 -9.48 16.14 -1.88
C SER A 215 -9.26 16.18 -3.38
N PHE A 216 -8.77 15.07 -3.92
CA PHE A 216 -8.69 14.85 -5.36
C PHE A 216 -8.81 13.35 -5.67
N LYS A 217 -10.02 12.94 -5.93
CA LYS A 217 -10.42 11.56 -6.08
C LYS A 217 -9.62 10.81 -7.16
N LYS A 218 -9.32 11.44 -8.30
CA LYS A 218 -8.55 10.82 -9.39
C LYS A 218 -7.13 10.45 -8.93
N VAL A 219 -6.49 11.29 -8.12
CA VAL A 219 -5.17 10.97 -7.53
C VAL A 219 -5.28 9.79 -6.56
N ALA A 220 -6.31 9.77 -5.70
CA ALA A 220 -6.53 8.65 -4.77
C ALA A 220 -6.82 7.33 -5.53
N ALA A 221 -7.67 7.37 -6.56
CA ALA A 221 -8.00 6.22 -7.39
C ALA A 221 -6.77 5.66 -8.12
N CYS A 222 -5.96 6.54 -8.72
CA CYS A 222 -4.71 6.15 -9.37
C CYS A 222 -3.70 5.56 -8.38
N THR A 223 -3.64 6.10 -7.15
CA THR A 223 -2.77 5.53 -6.10
C THR A 223 -3.14 4.10 -5.75
N THR A 224 -4.43 3.80 -5.59
CA THR A 224 -4.88 2.41 -5.34
C THR A 224 -4.71 1.52 -6.55
N ALA A 225 -4.90 2.03 -7.77
CA ALA A 225 -4.65 1.28 -9.00
C ALA A 225 -3.20 0.81 -9.10
N ILE A 226 -2.24 1.70 -8.85
CA ILE A 226 -0.82 1.35 -8.80
C ILE A 226 -0.55 0.34 -7.68
N GLY A 227 -1.14 0.55 -6.49
CA GLY A 227 -1.01 -0.40 -5.38
C GLY A 227 -1.46 -1.82 -5.74
N ARG A 228 -2.57 -1.96 -6.47
CA ARG A 228 -3.03 -3.28 -6.96
C ARG A 228 -2.04 -3.91 -7.93
N GLU A 229 -1.53 -3.13 -8.89
CA GLU A 229 -0.50 -3.62 -9.81
C GLU A 229 0.74 -4.12 -9.07
N ARG A 230 1.17 -3.41 -8.00
CA ARG A 230 2.35 -3.80 -7.21
C ARG A 230 2.13 -5.13 -6.48
N ILE A 231 0.93 -5.41 -5.99
CA ILE A 231 0.62 -6.72 -5.38
C ILE A 231 0.72 -7.85 -6.43
N TYR A 232 0.20 -7.65 -7.63
CA TYR A 232 0.37 -8.63 -8.71
C TYR A 232 1.83 -8.76 -9.18
N ASP A 233 2.59 -7.66 -9.21
CA ASP A 233 4.03 -7.71 -9.48
C ASP A 233 4.76 -8.55 -8.43
N ALA A 234 4.44 -8.36 -7.13
CA ALA A 234 5.05 -9.15 -6.06
C ALA A 234 4.73 -10.64 -6.20
N GLU A 235 3.48 -10.99 -6.52
CA GLU A 235 3.07 -12.38 -6.79
C GLU A 235 3.84 -12.97 -7.97
N ARG A 236 3.95 -12.26 -9.09
CA ARG A 236 4.70 -12.70 -10.27
C ARG A 236 6.19 -12.88 -9.94
N LEU A 237 6.80 -11.86 -9.35
CA LEU A 237 8.24 -11.84 -9.10
C LEU A 237 8.70 -12.85 -8.05
N VAL A 238 7.86 -13.21 -7.07
CA VAL A 238 8.23 -14.30 -6.14
C VAL A 238 8.28 -15.65 -6.84
N MET A 239 7.41 -15.87 -7.85
CA MET A 239 7.47 -17.08 -8.68
C MET A 239 8.69 -17.08 -9.60
N ASP A 240 9.05 -15.94 -10.17
CA ASP A 240 10.25 -15.78 -11.00
C ASP A 240 11.53 -16.02 -10.18
N TRP A 241 11.62 -15.44 -8.99
CA TRP A 241 12.69 -15.71 -8.03
C TRP A 241 12.88 -17.20 -7.76
N ALA A 242 11.78 -17.90 -7.49
CA ALA A 242 11.85 -19.33 -7.22
C ALA A 242 12.35 -20.13 -8.42
N ARG A 243 11.92 -19.77 -9.63
CA ARG A 243 12.33 -20.43 -10.88
C ARG A 243 13.84 -20.22 -11.13
N GLU A 244 14.32 -18.99 -11.03
CA GLU A 244 15.73 -18.66 -11.27
C GLU A 244 16.67 -19.30 -10.25
N ASN A 245 16.25 -19.36 -8.98
CA ASN A 245 17.02 -19.97 -7.91
C ASN A 245 16.82 -21.49 -7.79
N LYS A 246 16.13 -22.12 -8.76
CA LYS A 246 15.83 -23.57 -8.78
C LYS A 246 15.16 -24.05 -7.49
N LYS A 247 14.36 -23.21 -6.88
CA LYS A 247 13.54 -23.53 -5.72
C LYS A 247 12.24 -24.18 -6.17
N LEU A 248 11.62 -24.94 -5.28
CA LEU A 248 10.24 -25.40 -5.53
C LEU A 248 9.27 -24.21 -5.45
N SER A 249 8.25 -24.24 -6.30
CA SER A 249 7.29 -23.13 -6.43
C SER A 249 6.74 -22.70 -5.07
N PRO A 250 6.87 -21.42 -4.71
CA PRO A 250 6.19 -20.87 -3.55
C PRO A 250 4.69 -20.80 -3.81
N GLU A 251 3.91 -20.66 -2.74
CA GLU A 251 2.47 -20.44 -2.81
C GLU A 251 2.15 -19.12 -2.12
N VAL A 252 1.60 -18.15 -2.84
CA VAL A 252 1.04 -16.94 -2.25
C VAL A 252 -0.31 -17.30 -1.67
N VAL A 253 -0.38 -17.44 -0.35
CA VAL A 253 -1.56 -17.95 0.36
C VAL A 253 -2.57 -16.85 0.65
N TYR A 254 -2.13 -15.59 0.67
CA TYR A 254 -2.95 -14.42 0.96
C TYR A 254 -2.22 -13.14 0.58
N GLY A 255 -2.96 -12.05 0.35
CA GLY A 255 -2.41 -10.72 0.17
C GLY A 255 -3.34 -9.66 0.76
N ASP A 256 -2.78 -8.66 1.45
CA ASP A 256 -3.55 -7.62 2.10
C ASP A 256 -2.97 -6.23 1.85
N THR A 257 -3.55 -5.52 0.92
CA THR A 257 -3.28 -4.12 0.60
C THR A 257 -1.85 -3.85 0.12
N ASP A 258 -0.84 -4.05 0.96
CA ASP A 258 0.58 -3.75 0.75
C ASP A 258 1.50 -4.95 1.05
N SER A 259 0.93 -6.10 1.42
CA SER A 259 1.70 -7.29 1.76
C SER A 259 1.22 -8.55 1.06
N ILE A 260 2.14 -9.49 0.81
CA ILE A 260 1.87 -10.85 0.37
C ILE A 260 2.35 -11.84 1.42
N PHE A 261 1.56 -12.90 1.62
CA PHE A 261 1.84 -14.00 2.55
C PHE A 261 2.26 -15.21 1.73
N VAL A 262 3.49 -15.66 1.90
CA VAL A 262 4.11 -16.66 1.05
C VAL A 262 4.49 -17.89 1.86
N LYS A 263 3.98 -19.03 1.43
CA LYS A 263 4.45 -20.33 1.87
C LYS A 263 5.59 -20.78 0.96
N PHE A 264 6.81 -20.78 1.47
CA PHE A 264 7.94 -21.37 0.76
C PHE A 264 7.97 -22.89 1.00
N ASN A 265 8.22 -23.64 -0.08
CA ASN A 265 8.30 -25.09 0.03
C ASN A 265 9.50 -25.48 0.90
N ARG A 266 9.26 -26.32 1.90
CA ARG A 266 10.28 -26.80 2.84
C ARG A 266 11.31 -27.75 2.24
N ARG A 267 11.19 -28.12 0.96
CA ARG A 267 12.16 -28.96 0.26
C ARG A 267 13.09 -28.13 -0.60
N ASP A 268 14.39 -28.33 -0.42
CA ASP A 268 15.42 -27.75 -1.29
C ASP A 268 16.51 -28.79 -1.55
N LYS A 269 16.83 -29.03 -2.82
CA LYS A 269 17.88 -29.97 -3.26
C LYS A 269 17.74 -31.38 -2.62
N GLY A 270 16.51 -31.87 -2.46
CA GLY A 270 16.23 -33.17 -1.86
C GLY A 270 16.15 -33.19 -0.32
N LYS A 271 16.59 -32.14 0.37
CA LYS A 271 16.47 -32.02 1.83
C LYS A 271 15.08 -31.48 2.19
N LEU A 272 14.40 -32.13 3.13
CA LEU A 272 13.20 -31.62 3.77
C LEU A 272 13.57 -30.95 5.09
N TYR A 273 13.34 -29.64 5.18
CA TYR A 273 13.51 -28.90 6.43
C TYR A 273 12.33 -29.14 7.37
N LYS A 274 12.61 -29.32 8.65
CA LYS A 274 11.61 -29.56 9.71
C LYS A 274 11.83 -28.60 10.86
N ASP A 275 10.80 -28.40 11.66
CA ASP A 275 10.83 -27.63 12.90
C ASP A 275 11.56 -26.28 12.73
N LYS A 276 12.47 -25.99 13.60
CA LYS A 276 13.23 -24.73 13.62
C LYS A 276 14.07 -24.49 12.35
N GLU A 277 14.54 -25.56 11.69
CA GLU A 277 15.23 -25.43 10.40
C GLU A 277 14.27 -24.96 9.30
N ALA A 278 13.00 -25.41 9.32
CA ALA A 278 11.99 -24.96 8.37
C ALA A 278 11.66 -23.47 8.56
N LEU A 279 11.58 -23.02 9.80
CA LEU A 279 11.36 -21.61 10.12
C LEU A 279 12.55 -20.75 9.65
N ALA A 280 13.78 -21.14 9.96
CA ALA A 280 14.98 -20.43 9.53
C ALA A 280 15.09 -20.37 8.01
N TYR A 281 14.80 -21.48 7.33
CA TYR A 281 14.77 -21.54 5.87
C TYR A 281 13.72 -20.61 5.28
N CYS A 282 12.51 -20.59 5.84
CA CYS A 282 11.43 -19.70 5.39
C CYS A 282 11.80 -18.21 5.56
N ILE A 283 12.39 -17.84 6.69
CA ILE A 283 12.89 -16.48 6.95
C ILE A 283 13.93 -16.07 5.91
N GLN A 284 14.89 -16.95 5.61
CA GLN A 284 15.93 -16.66 4.62
C GLN A 284 15.34 -16.54 3.21
N CYS A 285 14.46 -17.45 2.80
CA CYS A 285 13.76 -17.34 1.51
C CYS A 285 12.96 -16.04 1.40
N GLY A 286 12.31 -15.61 2.48
CA GLY A 286 11.59 -14.34 2.50
C GLY A 286 12.52 -13.13 2.29
N LYS A 287 13.68 -13.11 2.93
CA LYS A 287 14.69 -12.05 2.76
C LYS A 287 15.23 -12.03 1.33
N ASP A 288 15.67 -13.17 0.82
CA ASP A 288 16.25 -13.30 -0.53
C ASP A 288 15.21 -12.92 -1.61
N ALA A 289 13.96 -13.36 -1.46
CA ALA A 289 12.89 -13.01 -2.38
C ALA A 289 12.54 -11.52 -2.32
N GLY A 290 12.53 -10.89 -1.14
CA GLY A 290 12.30 -9.46 -0.99
C GLY A 290 13.35 -8.62 -1.72
N GLU A 291 14.64 -8.95 -1.53
CA GLU A 291 15.75 -8.30 -2.23
C GLU A 291 15.63 -8.46 -3.75
N TYR A 292 15.39 -9.67 -4.23
CA TYR A 292 15.20 -9.96 -5.66
C TYR A 292 14.05 -9.15 -6.26
N ILE A 293 12.89 -9.12 -5.58
CA ILE A 293 11.70 -8.42 -6.06
C ILE A 293 11.97 -6.92 -6.13
N THR A 294 12.59 -6.33 -5.10
CA THR A 294 12.97 -4.91 -5.07
C THR A 294 13.87 -4.54 -6.24
N GLU A 295 14.93 -5.34 -6.47
CA GLU A 295 15.83 -5.10 -7.61
C GLU A 295 15.12 -5.15 -8.97
N HIS A 296 14.21 -6.11 -9.16
CA HIS A 296 13.47 -6.25 -10.40
C HIS A 296 12.45 -5.15 -10.62
N LEU A 297 11.75 -4.70 -9.56
CA LEU A 297 10.88 -3.53 -9.62
C LEU A 297 11.66 -2.28 -10.07
N HIS A 298 12.86 -2.06 -9.52
CA HIS A 298 13.72 -0.94 -9.92
C HIS A 298 14.19 -1.05 -11.37
N LYS A 299 14.60 -2.23 -11.83
CA LYS A 299 14.96 -2.49 -13.23
C LYS A 299 13.79 -2.27 -14.19
N GLU A 300 12.57 -2.57 -13.77
CA GLU A 300 11.34 -2.31 -14.52
C GLU A 300 10.89 -0.83 -14.48
N GLY A 301 11.68 0.07 -13.88
CA GLY A 301 11.38 1.50 -13.77
C GLY A 301 10.29 1.84 -12.75
N LYS A 302 10.08 0.98 -11.76
CA LYS A 302 9.09 1.12 -10.70
C LYS A 302 9.69 1.63 -9.38
N ALA A 303 10.94 2.13 -9.40
CA ALA A 303 11.52 2.81 -8.25
C ALA A 303 10.64 4.01 -7.84
N PRO A 304 10.46 4.28 -6.55
CA PRO A 304 11.14 3.73 -5.37
C PRO A 304 10.31 2.65 -4.63
N GLN A 305 9.73 1.68 -5.35
CA GLN A 305 8.96 0.60 -4.73
C GLN A 305 9.90 -0.47 -4.18
N ASP A 306 9.92 -0.63 -2.86
CA ASP A 306 10.71 -1.62 -2.16
C ASP A 306 9.78 -2.62 -1.47
N LEU A 307 9.99 -3.91 -1.73
CA LEU A 307 9.29 -5.01 -1.03
C LEU A 307 10.26 -5.67 -0.06
N GLU A 308 9.96 -5.54 1.23
CA GLU A 308 10.84 -6.02 2.29
C GLU A 308 10.25 -7.25 2.98
N TYR A 309 11.12 -8.16 3.44
CA TYR A 309 10.71 -9.17 4.41
C TYR A 309 10.36 -8.48 5.73
N GLU A 310 9.14 -8.69 6.22
CA GLU A 310 8.68 -8.09 7.46
C GLU A 310 8.72 -9.08 8.64
N LYS A 311 8.18 -10.29 8.45
CA LYS A 311 8.03 -11.29 9.51
C LYS A 311 7.69 -12.66 8.93
N THR A 312 7.75 -13.68 9.80
CA THR A 312 7.23 -15.03 9.51
C THR A 312 6.25 -15.43 10.60
N PHE A 313 5.15 -16.06 10.22
CA PHE A 313 4.19 -16.67 11.14
C PHE A 313 4.36 -18.18 11.18
N TRP A 314 4.42 -18.74 12.38
CA TRP A 314 4.41 -20.20 12.59
C TRP A 314 4.06 -20.58 14.04
N PRO A 315 2.94 -21.30 14.29
CA PRO A 315 1.87 -21.62 13.32
C PRO A 315 1.10 -20.38 12.85
N PHE A 316 0.36 -20.52 11.73
CA PHE A 316 -0.46 -19.47 11.17
C PHE A 316 -1.89 -19.97 10.90
N ILE A 317 -2.88 -19.17 11.26
CA ILE A 317 -4.30 -19.45 11.05
C ILE A 317 -4.91 -18.26 10.30
N LEU A 318 -5.38 -18.51 9.09
CA LEU A 318 -6.07 -17.55 8.24
C LEU A 318 -7.55 -17.90 8.16
N ILE A 319 -8.38 -17.16 8.91
CA ILE A 319 -9.82 -17.43 9.02
C ILE A 319 -10.58 -16.87 7.81
N SER A 320 -10.26 -15.63 7.43
CA SER A 320 -10.85 -14.95 6.28
C SER A 320 -10.02 -13.71 5.95
N LYS A 321 -10.39 -12.99 4.88
CA LYS A 321 -9.77 -11.69 4.57
C LYS A 321 -9.70 -10.80 5.81
N LYS A 322 -8.52 -10.27 6.12
CA LYS A 322 -8.23 -9.40 7.29
C LYS A 322 -8.52 -10.01 8.67
N ARG A 323 -8.63 -11.34 8.76
CA ARG A 323 -8.86 -12.07 10.02
C ARG A 323 -7.92 -13.26 10.12
N TYR A 324 -6.82 -13.08 10.84
CA TYR A 324 -5.81 -14.12 11.03
C TYR A 324 -5.10 -14.00 12.36
N THR A 325 -4.44 -15.08 12.77
CA THR A 325 -3.60 -15.13 13.97
C THR A 325 -2.42 -16.06 13.75
N GLY A 326 -1.34 -15.83 14.50
CA GLY A 326 -0.16 -16.68 14.46
C GLY A 326 0.92 -16.24 15.44
N ASP A 327 1.90 -17.08 15.64
CA ASP A 327 3.10 -16.76 16.39
C ASP A 327 4.12 -16.14 15.44
N LYS A 328 4.47 -14.88 15.73
CA LYS A 328 5.28 -14.01 14.86
C LYS A 328 6.75 -14.09 15.24
N TYR A 329 7.59 -14.26 14.22
CA TYR A 329 9.06 -14.16 14.25
C TYR A 329 9.50 -13.05 13.29
N GLU A 330 10.42 -12.16 13.71
CA GLU A 330 10.84 -11.00 12.90
C GLU A 330 12.22 -11.20 12.27
N PHE A 331 13.20 -11.65 13.04
CA PHE A 331 14.61 -11.66 12.60
C PHE A 331 15.21 -13.04 12.46
N THR A 332 14.96 -13.92 13.42
CA THR A 332 15.57 -15.26 13.50
C THR A 332 14.58 -16.31 13.99
N ALA A 333 14.93 -17.59 13.77
CA ALA A 333 14.15 -18.72 14.28
C ALA A 333 14.35 -18.97 15.78
N ASP A 334 15.32 -18.30 16.42
CA ASP A 334 15.64 -18.45 17.84
C ASP A 334 14.90 -17.48 18.76
N GLU A 335 14.15 -16.56 18.17
CA GLU A 335 13.35 -15.60 18.93
C GLU A 335 12.24 -16.29 19.72
N ILE A 336 11.88 -15.66 20.85
CA ILE A 336 10.63 -15.99 21.53
C ILE A 336 9.48 -15.40 20.70
N PRO A 337 8.59 -16.23 20.15
CA PRO A 337 7.54 -15.74 19.27
C PRO A 337 6.53 -14.87 20.03
N LYS A 338 6.00 -13.88 19.31
CA LYS A 338 4.95 -13.01 19.82
C LYS A 338 3.62 -13.35 19.16
N ARG A 339 2.63 -13.82 19.95
CA ARG A 339 1.27 -14.03 19.43
C ARG A 339 0.70 -12.74 18.86
N THR A 340 0.36 -12.76 17.58
CA THR A 340 -0.19 -11.63 16.85
C THR A 340 -1.52 -12.04 16.20
N SER A 341 -2.52 -11.18 16.37
CA SER A 341 -3.86 -11.40 15.80
C SER A 341 -4.34 -10.14 15.09
N MET A 342 -4.96 -10.31 13.93
CA MET A 342 -5.54 -9.23 13.13
C MET A 342 -7.03 -9.48 12.91
N GLY A 343 -7.85 -8.45 13.09
CA GLY A 343 -9.28 -8.45 12.78
C GLY A 343 -10.15 -9.38 13.64
N LEU A 344 -9.57 -10.07 14.64
CA LEU A 344 -10.33 -10.94 15.55
C LEU A 344 -11.15 -10.11 16.52
N VAL A 345 -12.29 -10.68 16.94
CA VAL A 345 -13.29 -10.03 17.82
C VAL A 345 -12.63 -9.53 19.12
N THR A 346 -11.71 -10.31 19.70
CA THR A 346 -10.99 -9.95 20.93
C THR A 346 -10.00 -8.78 20.78
N LYS A 347 -9.62 -8.40 19.54
CA LYS A 347 -8.68 -7.31 19.25
C LYS A 347 -9.37 -6.04 18.74
N ARG A 348 -10.61 -6.14 18.29
CA ARG A 348 -11.37 -4.99 17.78
C ARG A 348 -11.78 -4.05 18.91
N ARG A 349 -11.68 -2.74 18.66
CA ARG A 349 -12.00 -1.69 19.64
C ARG A 349 -13.51 -1.39 19.75
N ASP A 350 -14.26 -1.79 18.72
CA ASP A 350 -15.72 -1.63 18.62
C ASP A 350 -16.51 -2.71 19.35
N ASN A 351 -15.83 -3.74 19.91
CA ASN A 351 -16.47 -4.76 20.73
C ASN A 351 -16.47 -4.39 22.21
N ALA A 352 -17.54 -4.74 22.92
CA ALA A 352 -17.66 -4.52 24.34
C ALA A 352 -16.55 -5.25 25.14
N PRO A 353 -16.08 -4.69 26.27
CA PRO A 353 -15.00 -5.29 27.08
C PRO A 353 -15.25 -6.74 27.51
N ILE A 354 -16.51 -7.13 27.71
CA ILE A 354 -16.89 -8.50 28.06
C ILE A 354 -16.44 -9.53 27.02
N VAL A 355 -16.39 -9.16 25.75
CA VAL A 355 -15.89 -10.05 24.68
C VAL A 355 -14.43 -10.44 24.92
N LYS A 356 -13.60 -9.50 25.37
CA LYS A 356 -12.22 -9.80 25.74
C LYS A 356 -12.13 -10.64 27.00
N TYR A 357 -13.02 -10.40 27.95
CA TYR A 357 -13.06 -11.15 29.20
C TYR A 357 -13.44 -12.63 28.97
N VAL A 358 -14.44 -12.89 28.11
CA VAL A 358 -14.95 -14.24 27.85
C VAL A 358 -14.07 -15.01 26.85
N PHE A 359 -13.57 -14.35 25.79
CA PHE A 359 -12.89 -15.01 24.67
C PHE A 359 -11.41 -14.63 24.52
N GLY A 360 -10.87 -13.79 25.36
CA GLY A 360 -9.55 -13.20 25.20
C GLY A 360 -8.42 -13.83 26.00
N ASN A 361 -8.70 -14.86 26.78
CA ASN A 361 -7.72 -15.58 27.60
C ASN A 361 -7.03 -16.70 26.79
#